data_2aa54684e334c10971ee5612d2790dd2
#
_entry.id   2aa54684e334c10971ee5612d2790dd2
#
_cell.length_a   1.000
_cell.length_b   1.000
_cell.length_c   1.000
_cell.angle_alpha   90.00
_cell.angle_beta   90.00
_cell.angle_gamma   90.00
#
_symmetry.space_group_name_H-M   'P 1'
#
loop_
_entity.id
_entity.type
_entity.pdbx_description
1 polymer ?
#
loop_
_entity_poly.entity_id
_entity_poly.type
_entity_poly.pdbx_seq_one_letter_code
_entity_poly.pdbx_strand_id
1 'polypeptide(L)'
;MNDAVELVWPNKDLSLRASGLTSYEWVQRTDCRLSKPLKVEGACDGLSARSNVLVVGDGLDALEALGATPVLGDGIRLVYIDPPFNTQKTFNQYGDSLARPMWLSMLRDRLDALRPHLREDASVWVHLDDSEVHRARAIMDEVFGESAFVASVVWQKRTSRESRSAFSSNHDTLLVYAPSGPRRWKASRNLLTKDEALLRNRDDDPRGPWADAPFTAPGYRKAQQYDIVTPSGEVLRPPRGRSWYATAKTFEDLLADDRIFFPRNGSGSPRIKLFAHQLRGLVPFTVWGAADVGTNDDAKRHLMELFPDTSVFDTPKPEELLERVIHIATNPHELVVDLFAGSGTTAAAAHKMRRRWVTVERNTQTVLDFTLPRLLKVVRGEDSGGITGQFSWTGGGSLEVLHVAPRFGALTGIHRSSAFMGSAGTLLSTARNEQRATG
;
A
#
# COMPACT_ATOMS: atom_id res chain seq x y z
N MET A 1 19.66 -18.73 -23.74
CA MET A 1 19.26 -17.41 -24.34
C MET A 1 18.30 -16.79 -23.36
N ASN A 2 18.52 -15.53 -23.01
CA ASN A 2 17.60 -14.84 -22.12
C ASN A 2 16.39 -14.42 -22.97
N ASP A 3 15.25 -15.08 -22.82
CA ASP A 3 14.01 -14.78 -23.55
C ASP A 3 13.24 -13.59 -22.91
N ALA A 4 13.95 -12.70 -22.19
CA ALA A 4 13.35 -11.53 -21.55
C ALA A 4 12.87 -10.53 -22.64
N VAL A 5 11.62 -10.11 -22.52
CA VAL A 5 11.05 -9.04 -23.35
C VAL A 5 11.56 -7.70 -22.82
N GLU A 6 12.11 -6.89 -23.72
CA GLU A 6 12.61 -5.55 -23.40
C GLU A 6 11.71 -4.47 -23.99
N LEU A 7 11.32 -3.49 -23.18
CA LEU A 7 10.61 -2.29 -23.64
C LEU A 7 11.64 -1.21 -24.02
N VAL A 8 11.67 -0.81 -25.29
CA VAL A 8 12.61 0.19 -25.82
C VAL A 8 11.92 1.53 -26.04
N TRP A 9 12.56 2.62 -25.62
CA TRP A 9 12.10 3.99 -25.85
C TRP A 9 13.28 4.95 -26.05
N PRO A 10 13.07 6.14 -26.68
CA PRO A 10 14.11 7.14 -26.84
C PRO A 10 14.76 7.55 -25.51
N ASN A 11 16.06 7.60 -25.45
CA ASN A 11 16.86 7.95 -24.28
C ASN A 11 16.75 6.95 -23.11
N LYS A 12 16.41 5.69 -23.36
CA LYS A 12 16.35 4.65 -22.32
C LYS A 12 17.65 4.51 -21.55
N ASP A 13 18.80 4.73 -22.20
CA ASP A 13 20.13 4.63 -21.59
C ASP A 13 20.49 5.85 -20.73
N LEU A 14 19.68 6.89 -20.74
CA LEU A 14 19.84 8.07 -19.91
C LEU A 14 18.93 8.02 -18.68
N SER A 15 19.32 8.74 -17.62
CA SER A 15 18.47 9.01 -16.46
C SER A 15 17.74 10.33 -16.62
N LEU A 16 16.53 10.40 -16.06
CA LEU A 16 15.73 11.60 -16.04
C LEU A 16 15.84 12.28 -14.67
N ARG A 17 16.40 13.46 -14.64
CA ARG A 17 16.59 14.26 -13.41
C ARG A 17 15.73 15.51 -13.41
N ALA A 18 15.24 15.86 -12.24
CA ALA A 18 14.52 17.11 -12.06
C ALA A 18 15.49 18.30 -12.19
N SER A 19 15.18 19.27 -13.03
CA SER A 19 15.89 20.54 -13.20
C SER A 19 15.13 21.75 -12.65
N GLY A 20 13.94 21.52 -12.08
CA GLY A 20 13.06 22.50 -11.48
C GLY A 20 11.78 21.84 -10.99
N LEU A 21 10.80 22.62 -10.55
CA LEU A 21 9.53 22.11 -10.02
C LEU A 21 8.73 21.29 -11.06
N THR A 22 8.79 21.69 -12.32
CA THR A 22 8.02 21.07 -13.43
C THR A 22 8.88 20.56 -14.58
N SER A 23 10.19 20.82 -14.58
CA SER A 23 11.11 20.51 -15.65
C SER A 23 12.01 19.32 -15.33
N TYR A 24 12.42 18.61 -16.38
CA TYR A 24 13.34 17.46 -16.31
C TYR A 24 14.39 17.59 -17.38
N GLU A 25 15.59 17.07 -17.10
CA GLU A 25 16.72 16.98 -18.03
C GLU A 25 17.20 15.53 -18.14
N TRP A 26 17.65 15.18 -19.35
CA TRP A 26 18.32 13.92 -19.60
C TRP A 26 19.79 14.02 -19.20
N VAL A 27 20.25 13.12 -18.36
CA VAL A 27 21.63 13.03 -17.92
C VAL A 27 22.19 11.63 -18.17
N GLN A 28 23.52 11.52 -18.31
CA GLN A 28 24.14 10.20 -18.39
C GLN A 28 23.76 9.38 -17.17
N ARG A 29 23.37 8.13 -17.40
CA ARG A 29 23.09 7.16 -16.34
C ARG A 29 24.43 6.83 -15.68
N THR A 30 24.79 7.59 -14.66
CA THR A 30 25.88 7.21 -13.77
C THR A 30 25.37 5.99 -13.00
N ASP A 31 26.19 4.94 -13.02
CA ASP A 31 25.90 3.71 -12.29
C ASP A 31 25.55 4.11 -10.85
N CYS A 32 24.30 3.89 -10.41
CA CYS A 32 23.80 4.28 -9.09
C CYS A 32 24.65 3.74 -7.94
N ARG A 33 25.51 2.77 -8.23
CA ARG A 33 26.47 2.16 -7.30
C ARG A 33 27.68 3.02 -6.99
N LEU A 34 27.93 4.11 -7.74
CA LEU A 34 29.15 4.93 -7.64
C LEU A 34 28.89 6.42 -7.41
N SER A 35 27.65 6.88 -7.36
CA SER A 35 27.38 8.27 -6.98
C SER A 35 27.73 8.48 -5.52
N LYS A 36 28.69 9.36 -5.25
CA LYS A 36 28.99 9.81 -3.88
C LYS A 36 27.67 10.25 -3.23
N PRO A 37 27.39 9.83 -1.99
CA PRO A 37 26.19 10.27 -1.29
C PRO A 37 26.14 11.79 -1.34
N LEU A 38 24.95 12.34 -1.63
CA LEU A 38 24.69 13.78 -1.49
C LEU A 38 25.17 14.20 -0.09
N LYS A 39 26.09 15.17 -0.03
CA LYS A 39 26.41 15.77 1.27
C LYS A 39 25.14 16.41 1.80
N VAL A 40 24.65 15.88 2.89
CA VAL A 40 23.64 16.50 3.71
C VAL A 40 24.31 17.66 4.42
N GLU A 41 24.24 18.86 3.85
CA GLU A 41 24.69 20.09 4.51
C GLU A 41 23.54 20.59 5.40
N GLY A 42 23.76 20.59 6.70
CA GLY A 42 22.79 20.95 7.70
C GLY A 42 22.33 19.73 8.50
N ALA A 43 22.67 19.76 9.74
CA ALA A 43 22.47 18.75 10.76
C ALA A 43 21.34 17.74 10.49
N CYS A 44 21.71 16.55 10.01
CA CYS A 44 20.89 15.35 10.19
C CYS A 44 20.93 14.86 11.65
N ASP A 45 21.37 15.72 12.56
CA ASP A 45 21.41 15.48 13.99
C ASP A 45 19.96 15.40 14.49
N GLY A 46 19.50 14.15 14.70
CA GLY A 46 18.17 13.84 15.19
C GLY A 46 17.29 12.99 14.28
N LEU A 47 17.65 12.77 12.99
CA LEU A 47 17.03 11.74 12.18
C LEU A 47 17.43 10.36 12.71
N SER A 48 16.45 9.49 12.89
CA SER A 48 16.66 8.14 13.38
C SER A 48 15.97 7.12 12.47
N ALA A 49 16.33 5.87 12.65
CA ALA A 49 15.59 4.77 12.03
C ALA A 49 14.10 4.72 12.44
N ARG A 50 13.65 5.57 13.35
CA ARG A 50 12.23 5.65 13.79
C ARG A 50 11.50 6.92 13.33
N SER A 51 12.18 7.83 12.63
CA SER A 51 11.56 9.07 12.15
C SER A 51 10.54 8.81 11.05
N ASN A 52 9.41 9.52 11.11
CA ASN A 52 8.48 9.68 10.00
C ASN A 52 8.88 10.95 9.25
N VAL A 53 8.99 10.87 7.93
CA VAL A 53 9.60 11.93 7.15
C VAL A 53 8.75 12.32 5.95
N LEU A 54 8.42 13.60 5.86
CA LEU A 54 7.93 14.24 4.64
C LEU A 54 9.10 14.93 3.95
N VAL A 55 9.38 14.56 2.71
CA VAL A 55 10.40 15.20 1.89
C VAL A 55 9.74 16.09 0.84
N VAL A 56 10.13 17.34 0.80
CA VAL A 56 9.74 18.29 -0.24
C VAL A 56 10.83 18.29 -1.31
N GLY A 57 10.52 17.74 -2.49
CA GLY A 57 11.49 17.61 -3.58
C GLY A 57 11.18 16.45 -4.51
N ASP A 58 12.08 16.18 -5.44
CA ASP A 58 11.94 15.06 -6.37
C ASP A 58 12.19 13.71 -5.70
N GLY A 59 11.38 12.69 -6.04
CA GLY A 59 11.46 11.37 -5.40
C GLY A 59 12.81 10.65 -5.60
N LEU A 60 13.47 10.85 -6.74
CA LEU A 60 14.78 10.24 -7.00
C LEU A 60 15.88 10.91 -6.18
N ASP A 61 15.89 12.25 -6.15
CA ASP A 61 16.83 13.01 -5.34
C ASP A 61 16.62 12.77 -3.84
N ALA A 62 15.35 12.62 -3.42
CA ALA A 62 14.98 12.28 -2.04
C ALA A 62 15.53 10.90 -1.63
N LEU A 63 15.39 9.88 -2.47
CA LEU A 63 15.91 8.53 -2.19
C LEU A 63 17.44 8.53 -2.06
N GLU A 64 18.14 9.22 -2.96
CA GLU A 64 19.59 9.33 -2.89
C GLU A 64 20.06 10.05 -1.61
N ALA A 65 19.35 11.10 -1.22
CA ALA A 65 19.64 11.83 0.01
C ALA A 65 19.36 10.99 1.27
N LEU A 66 18.22 10.33 1.32
CA LEU A 66 17.83 9.49 2.46
C LEU A 66 18.66 8.22 2.58
N GLY A 67 19.21 7.70 1.48
CA GLY A 67 20.11 6.55 1.49
C GLY A 67 21.36 6.74 2.32
N ALA A 68 21.79 8.00 2.55
CA ALA A 68 22.91 8.36 3.41
C ALA A 68 22.49 8.58 4.89
N THR A 69 21.20 8.40 5.23
CA THR A 69 20.67 8.63 6.57
C THR A 69 20.22 7.33 7.23
N PRO A 70 20.06 7.28 8.56
CA PRO A 70 19.52 6.10 9.23
C PRO A 70 18.02 5.85 8.98
N VAL A 71 17.32 6.76 8.31
CA VAL A 71 15.87 6.66 8.06
C VAL A 71 15.49 5.39 7.29
N LEU A 72 16.30 4.99 6.30
CA LEU A 72 16.11 3.76 5.52
C LEU A 72 16.85 2.55 6.11
N GLY A 73 17.53 2.68 7.27
CA GLY A 73 18.48 1.69 7.78
C GLY A 73 17.91 0.29 8.02
N ASP A 74 16.66 0.19 8.47
CA ASP A 74 15.98 -1.10 8.70
C ASP A 74 15.41 -1.70 7.39
N GLY A 75 15.55 -1.00 6.29
CA GLY A 75 15.02 -1.36 4.97
C GLY A 75 13.52 -1.09 4.82
N ILE A 76 13.11 -0.92 3.57
CA ILE A 76 11.72 -0.63 3.18
C ILE A 76 10.94 -1.94 3.11
N ARG A 77 9.80 -1.99 3.79
CA ARG A 77 8.90 -3.15 3.78
C ARG A 77 7.82 -3.03 2.71
N LEU A 78 7.28 -1.83 2.51
CA LEU A 78 6.28 -1.52 1.50
C LEU A 78 6.68 -0.27 0.74
N VAL A 79 6.69 -0.36 -0.57
CA VAL A 79 6.62 0.80 -1.46
C VAL A 79 5.22 0.82 -2.07
N TYR A 80 4.51 1.91 -1.87
CA TYR A 80 3.28 2.22 -2.59
C TYR A 80 3.48 3.54 -3.32
N ILE A 81 3.28 3.55 -4.62
CA ILE A 81 3.40 4.75 -5.45
C ILE A 81 2.19 4.89 -6.36
N ASP A 82 1.69 6.11 -6.43
CA ASP A 82 0.58 6.58 -7.28
C ASP A 82 1.13 7.68 -8.20
N PRO A 83 1.95 7.33 -9.22
CA PRO A 83 2.62 8.32 -10.06
C PRO A 83 1.60 9.01 -10.98
N PRO A 84 1.94 10.15 -11.61
CA PRO A 84 1.09 10.74 -12.63
C PRO A 84 0.70 9.69 -13.68
N PHE A 85 -0.60 9.59 -14.00
CA PHE A 85 -1.13 8.54 -14.89
C PHE A 85 -0.88 8.79 -16.37
N ASN A 86 -0.35 9.99 -16.71
CA ASN A 86 -0.05 10.42 -18.07
C ASN A 86 -1.27 10.43 -18.99
N THR A 87 -2.43 10.77 -18.43
CA THR A 87 -3.72 10.78 -19.12
C THR A 87 -3.90 11.96 -20.09
N GLN A 88 -2.92 12.85 -20.18
CA GLN A 88 -2.96 14.10 -20.96
C GLN A 88 -4.01 15.11 -20.45
N LYS A 89 -4.52 14.89 -19.23
CA LYS A 89 -5.45 15.83 -18.58
C LYS A 89 -4.67 16.86 -17.79
N THR A 90 -5.19 18.07 -17.74
CA THR A 90 -4.63 19.13 -16.88
C THR A 90 -5.32 19.05 -15.52
N PHE A 91 -4.54 18.83 -14.47
CA PHE A 91 -4.98 18.90 -13.07
C PHE A 91 -4.46 20.19 -12.44
N ASN A 92 -5.16 20.71 -11.46
CA ASN A 92 -4.79 21.97 -10.80
C ASN A 92 -3.48 21.86 -10.00
N GLN A 93 -3.18 20.67 -9.47
CA GLN A 93 -2.07 20.42 -8.55
C GLN A 93 -0.83 19.86 -9.22
N TYR A 94 -0.94 19.22 -10.40
CA TYR A 94 0.19 18.63 -11.11
C TYR A 94 -0.06 18.47 -12.61
N GLY A 95 1.02 18.45 -13.40
CA GLY A 95 0.94 18.18 -14.83
C GLY A 95 0.91 16.65 -15.09
N ASP A 96 -0.15 16.16 -15.74
CA ASP A 96 -0.32 14.75 -16.11
C ASP A 96 -0.08 14.54 -17.61
N SER A 97 0.92 15.21 -18.17
CA SER A 97 1.22 15.23 -19.60
C SER A 97 2.71 15.19 -19.90
N LEU A 98 3.44 14.25 -19.27
CA LEU A 98 4.83 14.00 -19.64
C LEU A 98 4.91 13.34 -21.02
N ALA A 99 5.93 13.72 -21.81
CA ALA A 99 6.27 12.92 -22.98
C ALA A 99 6.54 11.47 -22.53
N ARG A 100 5.96 10.49 -23.25
CA ARG A 100 6.01 9.09 -22.82
C ARG A 100 7.41 8.56 -22.50
N PRO A 101 8.47 8.84 -23.29
CA PRO A 101 9.83 8.44 -22.91
C PRO A 101 10.28 8.98 -21.56
N MET A 102 9.89 10.22 -21.22
CA MET A 102 10.21 10.84 -19.92
C MET A 102 9.46 10.15 -18.80
N TRP A 103 8.16 9.85 -18.99
CA TRP A 103 7.36 9.12 -18.00
C TRP A 103 7.93 7.73 -17.70
N LEU A 104 8.30 6.98 -18.76
CA LEU A 104 8.90 5.65 -18.62
C LEU A 104 10.22 5.70 -17.83
N SER A 105 11.11 6.65 -18.16
CA SER A 105 12.38 6.82 -17.44
C SER A 105 12.17 7.33 -16.02
N MET A 106 11.21 8.23 -15.81
CA MET A 106 10.84 8.73 -14.48
C MET A 106 10.45 7.58 -13.55
N LEU A 107 9.61 6.66 -14.02
CA LEU A 107 9.19 5.49 -13.23
C LEU A 107 10.36 4.52 -13.01
N ARG A 108 11.06 4.13 -14.09
CA ARG A 108 12.20 3.21 -14.02
C ARG A 108 13.27 3.67 -13.03
N ASP A 109 13.71 4.93 -13.14
CA ASP A 109 14.81 5.44 -12.34
C ASP A 109 14.50 5.42 -10.84
N ARG A 110 13.24 5.67 -10.47
CA ARG A 110 12.79 5.59 -9.07
C ARG A 110 12.71 4.15 -8.57
N LEU A 111 12.22 3.22 -9.41
CA LEU A 111 12.17 1.80 -9.05
C LEU A 111 13.58 1.22 -8.89
N ASP A 112 14.53 1.59 -9.78
CA ASP A 112 15.94 1.21 -9.68
C ASP A 112 16.58 1.77 -8.39
N ALA A 113 16.31 3.03 -8.06
CA ALA A 113 16.84 3.66 -6.86
C ALA A 113 16.26 3.09 -5.55
N LEU A 114 15.02 2.62 -5.57
CA LEU A 114 14.40 1.95 -4.43
C LEU A 114 15.00 0.58 -4.14
N ARG A 115 15.41 -0.15 -5.18
CA ARG A 115 15.80 -1.55 -5.11
C ARG A 115 16.84 -1.88 -4.03
N PRO A 116 17.95 -1.14 -3.85
CA PRO A 116 18.97 -1.44 -2.83
C PRO A 116 18.47 -1.23 -1.39
N HIS A 117 17.37 -0.53 -1.19
CA HIS A 117 16.80 -0.23 0.12
C HIS A 117 15.65 -1.18 0.52
N LEU A 118 15.25 -2.09 -0.38
CA LEU A 118 14.16 -3.02 -0.12
C LEU A 118 14.60 -4.16 0.79
N ARG A 119 13.77 -4.50 1.76
CA ARG A 119 13.94 -5.72 2.55
C ARG A 119 13.68 -6.96 1.68
N GLU A 120 14.21 -8.09 2.13
CA GLU A 120 14.00 -9.36 1.42
C GLU A 120 12.52 -9.80 1.38
N ASP A 121 11.71 -9.35 2.33
CA ASP A 121 10.27 -9.63 2.40
C ASP A 121 9.42 -8.43 1.94
N ALA A 122 10.03 -7.44 1.28
CA ALA A 122 9.36 -6.25 0.77
C ALA A 122 8.41 -6.53 -0.39
N SER A 123 7.47 -5.62 -0.59
CA SER A 123 6.66 -5.53 -1.81
C SER A 123 6.58 -4.10 -2.34
N VAL A 124 6.47 -4.01 -3.66
CA VAL A 124 6.33 -2.76 -4.41
C VAL A 124 4.97 -2.77 -5.11
N TRP A 125 4.18 -1.75 -4.85
CA TRP A 125 2.83 -1.58 -5.39
C TRP A 125 2.79 -0.30 -6.21
N VAL A 126 2.48 -0.43 -7.50
CA VAL A 126 2.34 0.69 -8.43
C VAL A 126 0.89 0.80 -8.87
N HIS A 127 0.27 1.93 -8.58
CA HIS A 127 -1.13 2.21 -8.83
C HIS A 127 -1.27 3.04 -10.10
N LEU A 128 -2.03 2.57 -11.09
CA LEU A 128 -2.22 3.22 -12.38
C LEU A 128 -3.60 2.91 -12.96
N ASP A 129 -4.06 3.76 -13.88
CA ASP A 129 -5.16 3.44 -14.77
C ASP A 129 -4.66 2.72 -16.07
N ASP A 130 -5.57 2.49 -17.01
CA ASP A 130 -5.26 1.80 -18.28
C ASP A 130 -4.29 2.55 -19.19
N SER A 131 -4.01 3.84 -18.92
CA SER A 131 -3.16 4.66 -19.80
C SER A 131 -1.73 4.13 -19.88
N GLU A 132 -1.13 3.77 -18.75
CA GLU A 132 0.29 3.37 -18.69
C GLU A 132 0.53 2.05 -17.92
N VAL A 133 -0.48 1.41 -17.33
CA VAL A 133 -0.31 0.19 -16.51
C VAL A 133 0.43 -0.93 -17.23
N HIS A 134 0.16 -1.14 -18.50
CA HIS A 134 0.78 -2.17 -19.33
C HIS A 134 2.28 -1.93 -19.58
N ARG A 135 2.70 -0.65 -19.66
CA ARG A 135 4.11 -0.27 -19.79
C ARG A 135 4.82 -0.30 -18.45
N ALA A 136 4.15 0.15 -17.39
CA ALA A 136 4.67 0.03 -16.04
C ALA A 136 4.95 -1.43 -15.68
N ARG A 137 4.08 -2.36 -16.10
CA ARG A 137 4.29 -3.79 -15.92
C ARG A 137 5.60 -4.24 -16.57
N ALA A 138 5.87 -3.86 -17.83
CA ALA A 138 7.11 -4.21 -18.52
C ALA A 138 8.35 -3.60 -17.82
N ILE A 139 8.28 -2.35 -17.37
CA ILE A 139 9.36 -1.73 -16.59
C ILE A 139 9.62 -2.49 -15.29
N MET A 140 8.57 -2.86 -14.56
CA MET A 140 8.72 -3.61 -13.31
C MET A 140 9.29 -5.01 -13.54
N ASP A 141 8.93 -5.66 -14.65
CA ASP A 141 9.52 -6.94 -15.08
C ASP A 141 11.02 -6.78 -15.40
N GLU A 142 11.45 -5.68 -16.04
CA GLU A 142 12.87 -5.38 -16.29
C GLU A 142 13.64 -5.08 -14.99
N VAL A 143 13.07 -4.29 -14.08
CA VAL A 143 13.74 -3.85 -12.86
C VAL A 143 13.82 -4.97 -11.81
N PHE A 144 12.75 -5.71 -11.60
CA PHE A 144 12.64 -6.69 -10.51
C PHE A 144 12.70 -8.14 -11.00
N GLY A 145 12.53 -8.37 -12.30
CA GLY A 145 12.37 -9.69 -12.91
C GLY A 145 10.91 -10.13 -12.97
N GLU A 146 10.51 -10.80 -14.04
CA GLU A 146 9.16 -11.35 -14.23
C GLU A 146 8.73 -12.26 -13.09
N SER A 147 9.68 -13.02 -12.54
CA SER A 147 9.44 -13.95 -11.42
C SER A 147 9.08 -13.24 -10.09
N ALA A 148 9.31 -11.94 -10.00
CA ALA A 148 8.96 -11.12 -8.84
C ALA A 148 7.46 -10.70 -8.84
N PHE A 149 6.76 -10.86 -9.97
CA PHE A 149 5.36 -10.51 -10.07
C PHE A 149 4.48 -11.35 -9.15
N VAL A 150 3.61 -10.67 -8.40
CA VAL A 150 2.67 -11.30 -7.45
C VAL A 150 1.25 -11.28 -7.99
N ALA A 151 0.73 -10.10 -8.33
CA ALA A 151 -0.65 -9.93 -8.79
C ALA A 151 -0.87 -8.57 -9.49
N SER A 152 -1.92 -8.52 -10.30
CA SER A 152 -2.61 -7.28 -10.66
C SER A 152 -3.91 -7.21 -9.87
N VAL A 153 -4.06 -6.19 -9.03
CA VAL A 153 -5.26 -5.96 -8.23
C VAL A 153 -6.09 -4.88 -8.90
N VAL A 154 -7.34 -5.16 -9.17
CA VAL A 154 -8.29 -4.22 -9.78
C VAL A 154 -9.11 -3.57 -8.66
N TRP A 155 -9.07 -2.25 -8.58
CA TRP A 155 -9.85 -1.47 -7.62
C TRP A 155 -10.96 -0.69 -8.31
N GLN A 156 -12.20 -0.87 -7.86
CA GLN A 156 -13.34 -0.11 -8.30
C GLN A 156 -13.33 1.29 -7.66
N LYS A 157 -12.78 2.28 -8.38
CA LYS A 157 -12.59 3.65 -7.89
C LYS A 157 -13.84 4.52 -7.88
N ARG A 158 -14.90 4.12 -8.60
CA ARG A 158 -16.19 4.82 -8.65
C ARG A 158 -17.35 3.88 -8.97
N THR A 159 -18.55 4.24 -8.57
CA THR A 159 -19.79 3.52 -8.84
C THR A 159 -20.66 4.20 -9.90
N SER A 160 -20.47 5.49 -10.14
CA SER A 160 -21.20 6.26 -11.13
C SER A 160 -20.77 5.91 -12.55
N ARG A 161 -21.69 6.05 -13.51
CA ARG A 161 -21.42 5.83 -14.94
C ARG A 161 -21.22 7.15 -15.68
N GLU A 162 -20.33 7.15 -16.67
CA GLU A 162 -20.15 8.24 -17.60
C GLU A 162 -20.86 7.93 -18.91
N SER A 163 -21.96 8.63 -19.19
CA SER A 163 -22.81 8.36 -20.35
C SER A 163 -22.19 8.78 -21.70
N ARG A 164 -21.14 9.61 -21.67
CA ARG A 164 -20.48 10.14 -22.90
C ARG A 164 -19.34 9.28 -23.42
N SER A 165 -18.88 8.29 -22.65
CA SER A 165 -17.79 7.40 -23.03
C SER A 165 -18.31 6.08 -23.59
N ALA A 166 -17.54 5.45 -24.49
CA ALA A 166 -17.85 4.14 -25.04
C ALA A 166 -17.94 3.07 -23.93
N PHE A 167 -17.00 3.12 -22.98
CA PHE A 167 -17.04 2.38 -21.72
C PHE A 167 -16.77 3.34 -20.57
N SER A 168 -17.56 3.24 -19.52
CA SER A 168 -17.34 4.02 -18.32
C SER A 168 -16.20 3.40 -17.51
N SER A 169 -14.98 3.96 -17.64
CA SER A 169 -13.83 3.50 -16.86
C SER A 169 -14.08 3.76 -15.39
N ASN A 170 -14.20 2.72 -14.60
CA ASN A 170 -14.56 2.77 -13.17
C ASN A 170 -13.55 2.11 -12.27
N HIS A 171 -12.38 1.74 -12.79
CA HIS A 171 -11.34 1.04 -12.02
C HIS A 171 -9.96 1.62 -12.29
N ASP A 172 -9.06 1.31 -11.37
CA ASP A 172 -7.60 1.40 -11.54
C ASP A 172 -6.98 0.04 -11.20
N THR A 173 -5.71 -0.12 -11.53
CA THR A 173 -4.95 -1.34 -11.32
C THR A 173 -3.76 -1.06 -10.40
N LEU A 174 -3.56 -1.94 -9.40
CA LEU A 174 -2.35 -1.96 -8.58
C LEU A 174 -1.50 -3.15 -9.04
N LEU A 175 -0.32 -2.88 -9.58
CA LEU A 175 0.68 -3.90 -9.90
C LEU A 175 1.47 -4.22 -8.64
N VAL A 176 1.52 -5.49 -8.27
CA VAL A 176 2.17 -5.96 -7.03
C VAL A 176 3.37 -6.82 -7.37
N TYR A 177 4.55 -6.42 -6.88
CA TYR A 177 5.81 -7.14 -7.03
C TYR A 177 6.46 -7.42 -5.68
N ALA A 178 7.11 -8.58 -5.58
CA ALA A 178 7.94 -8.97 -4.45
C ALA A 178 9.35 -9.30 -4.97
N PRO A 179 10.32 -8.37 -4.91
CA PRO A 179 11.61 -8.50 -5.57
C PRO A 179 12.42 -9.75 -5.18
N SER A 180 12.27 -10.21 -3.94
CA SER A 180 12.92 -11.47 -3.49
C SER A 180 12.07 -12.72 -3.71
N GLY A 181 11.01 -12.61 -4.47
CA GLY A 181 10.12 -13.69 -4.91
C GLY A 181 8.80 -13.78 -4.13
N PRO A 182 7.71 -14.15 -4.83
CA PRO A 182 6.36 -14.23 -4.28
C PRO A 182 6.21 -15.22 -3.13
N ARG A 183 7.01 -16.31 -3.12
CA ARG A 183 6.97 -17.30 -2.05
C ARG A 183 7.39 -16.73 -0.70
N ARG A 184 8.49 -15.93 -0.70
CA ARG A 184 9.03 -15.30 0.50
C ARG A 184 8.05 -14.26 1.04
N TRP A 185 7.55 -13.40 0.17
CA TRP A 185 6.54 -12.42 0.53
C TRP A 185 5.24 -13.07 1.04
N LYS A 186 4.77 -14.13 0.40
CA LYS A 186 3.58 -14.89 0.85
C LYS A 186 3.74 -15.42 2.28
N ALA A 187 4.94 -15.78 2.70
CA ALA A 187 5.20 -16.28 4.05
C ALA A 187 5.12 -15.18 5.11
N SER A 188 5.40 -13.93 4.74
CA SER A 188 5.49 -12.78 5.67
C SER A 188 4.31 -11.80 5.55
N ARG A 189 3.48 -11.89 4.48
CA ARG A 189 2.31 -11.01 4.33
C ARG A 189 1.21 -11.34 5.33
N ASN A 190 0.44 -10.34 5.69
CA ASN A 190 -0.75 -10.54 6.49
C ASN A 190 -1.94 -11.04 5.64
N LEU A 191 -2.83 -11.73 6.28
CA LEU A 191 -4.13 -12.12 5.73
C LEU A 191 -5.19 -11.13 6.21
N LEU A 192 -6.23 -10.94 5.42
CA LEU A 192 -7.37 -10.13 5.84
C LEU A 192 -8.07 -10.79 7.03
N THR A 193 -8.52 -10.00 7.97
CA THR A 193 -9.30 -10.48 9.09
C THR A 193 -10.62 -11.05 8.59
N LYS A 194 -11.09 -12.15 9.17
CA LYS A 194 -12.46 -12.58 8.99
C LYS A 194 -13.36 -11.67 9.80
N ASP A 195 -14.49 -11.34 9.21
CA ASP A 195 -15.52 -10.61 9.95
C ASP A 195 -16.05 -11.50 11.09
N GLU A 196 -15.67 -11.18 12.31
CA GLU A 196 -16.12 -11.88 13.50
C GLU A 196 -17.62 -11.72 13.72
N ALA A 197 -18.25 -10.68 13.15
CA ALA A 197 -19.69 -10.49 13.18
C ALA A 197 -20.45 -11.60 12.42
N LEU A 198 -19.79 -12.33 11.53
CA LEU A 198 -20.36 -13.52 10.87
C LEU A 198 -20.30 -14.77 11.74
N LEU A 199 -19.55 -14.74 12.84
CA LEU A 199 -19.48 -15.84 13.78
C LEU A 199 -20.68 -15.79 14.73
N ARG A 200 -21.26 -16.95 15.00
CA ARG A 200 -22.38 -17.07 15.93
C ARG A 200 -22.10 -18.19 16.92
N ASN A 201 -22.36 -17.96 18.18
CA ASN A 201 -22.39 -19.00 19.18
C ASN A 201 -23.80 -19.63 19.15
N ARG A 202 -23.96 -20.72 18.38
CA ARG A 202 -25.27 -21.34 18.11
C ARG A 202 -25.71 -22.33 19.21
N ASP A 203 -24.82 -22.71 20.06
CA ASP A 203 -24.96 -23.77 21.06
C ASP A 203 -24.38 -23.38 22.42
N ASP A 204 -24.14 -22.07 22.63
CA ASP A 204 -23.60 -21.50 23.85
C ASP A 204 -22.24 -22.12 24.26
N ASP A 205 -21.41 -22.49 23.27
CA ASP A 205 -20.09 -23.07 23.51
C ASP A 205 -19.25 -22.07 24.33
N PRO A 206 -18.67 -22.51 25.46
CA PRO A 206 -17.88 -21.63 26.33
C PRO A 206 -16.62 -21.07 25.69
N ARG A 207 -16.16 -21.65 24.58
CA ARG A 207 -15.01 -21.16 23.78
C ARG A 207 -15.38 -19.96 22.89
N GLY A 208 -16.66 -19.58 22.84
CA GLY A 208 -17.16 -18.42 22.13
C GLY A 208 -17.70 -18.70 20.74
N PRO A 209 -17.91 -17.64 19.93
CA PRO A 209 -18.50 -17.75 18.59
C PRO A 209 -17.63 -18.57 17.63
N TRP A 210 -18.27 -19.29 16.72
CA TRP A 210 -17.61 -20.15 15.76
C TRP A 210 -18.24 -20.12 14.36
N ALA A 211 -17.43 -20.42 13.35
CA ALA A 211 -17.88 -20.77 12.00
C ALA A 211 -17.80 -22.26 11.79
N ASP A 212 -18.60 -22.78 10.87
CA ASP A 212 -18.57 -24.18 10.51
C ASP A 212 -17.91 -24.40 9.14
N ALA A 213 -17.13 -25.48 9.03
CA ALA A 213 -16.55 -25.93 7.77
C ALA A 213 -16.95 -27.38 7.47
N PRO A 214 -17.09 -27.76 6.18
CA PRO A 214 -17.39 -29.16 5.82
C PRO A 214 -16.33 -30.11 6.37
N PHE A 215 -16.76 -31.21 6.99
CA PHE A 215 -15.85 -32.29 7.42
C PHE A 215 -15.47 -33.23 6.27
N THR A 216 -15.29 -32.69 5.07
CA THR A 216 -14.88 -33.43 3.87
C THR A 216 -13.75 -32.71 3.16
N ALA A 217 -12.85 -33.47 2.53
CA ALA A 217 -11.73 -32.99 1.73
C ALA A 217 -11.78 -33.57 0.31
N PRO A 218 -11.30 -32.85 -0.73
CA PRO A 218 -11.18 -33.39 -2.09
C PRO A 218 -10.18 -34.56 -2.14
N GLY A 219 -10.41 -35.50 -3.06
CA GLY A 219 -9.56 -36.64 -3.32
C GLY A 219 -9.87 -37.86 -2.44
N TYR A 220 -9.47 -39.02 -2.94
CA TYR A 220 -9.63 -40.30 -2.24
C TYR A 220 -8.42 -40.56 -1.33
N ARG A 221 -8.71 -40.82 -0.04
CA ARG A 221 -7.70 -41.21 0.97
C ARG A 221 -8.22 -42.38 1.76
N LYS A 222 -7.56 -43.57 1.60
CA LYS A 222 -8.00 -44.84 2.17
C LYS A 222 -8.31 -44.77 3.67
N ALA A 223 -7.45 -44.15 4.47
CA ALA A 223 -7.63 -44.04 5.92
C ALA A 223 -8.76 -43.07 6.36
N GLN A 224 -9.37 -42.34 5.43
CA GLN A 224 -10.44 -41.39 5.66
C GLN A 224 -11.77 -41.79 4.99
N GLN A 225 -11.89 -43.10 4.65
CA GLN A 225 -13.10 -43.76 4.12
C GLN A 225 -13.67 -44.65 5.22
N TYR A 226 -14.53 -44.09 6.06
CA TYR A 226 -15.19 -44.80 7.14
C TYR A 226 -16.61 -44.32 7.31
N ASP A 227 -17.43 -45.09 7.97
CA ASP A 227 -18.82 -44.77 8.24
C ASP A 227 -18.93 -43.85 9.46
N ILE A 228 -19.71 -42.80 9.37
CA ILE A 228 -20.04 -41.93 10.49
C ILE A 228 -21.56 -42.10 10.79
N VAL A 229 -21.88 -42.47 12.03
CA VAL A 229 -23.25 -42.54 12.52
C VAL A 229 -23.62 -41.15 13.06
N THR A 230 -24.65 -40.54 12.50
CA THR A 230 -25.16 -39.24 12.94
C THR A 230 -25.96 -39.35 14.24
N PRO A 231 -26.21 -38.26 14.97
CA PRO A 231 -27.08 -38.26 16.16
C PRO A 231 -28.50 -38.75 15.86
N SER A 232 -29.01 -38.61 14.63
CA SER A 232 -30.31 -39.17 14.19
C SER A 232 -30.29 -40.65 13.84
N GLY A 233 -29.11 -41.31 13.89
CA GLY A 233 -28.94 -42.73 13.55
C GLY A 233 -28.65 -43.03 12.08
N GLU A 234 -28.52 -42.01 11.24
CA GLU A 234 -28.15 -42.22 9.83
C GLU A 234 -26.65 -42.56 9.68
N VAL A 235 -26.33 -43.47 8.77
CA VAL A 235 -24.93 -43.85 8.45
C VAL A 235 -24.49 -43.10 7.22
N LEU A 236 -23.50 -42.22 7.38
CA LEU A 236 -22.94 -41.40 6.30
C LEU A 236 -21.57 -41.88 5.86
N ARG A 237 -21.33 -41.79 4.55
CA ARG A 237 -20.04 -42.05 3.90
C ARG A 237 -19.55 -40.79 3.19
N PRO A 238 -18.23 -40.64 2.94
CA PRO A 238 -17.75 -39.53 2.15
C PRO A 238 -18.39 -39.53 0.75
N PRO A 239 -18.77 -38.37 0.21
CA PRO A 239 -19.27 -38.26 -1.16
C PRO A 239 -18.25 -38.80 -2.18
N ARG A 240 -18.72 -39.31 -3.33
CA ARG A 240 -17.87 -39.87 -4.38
C ARG A 240 -16.77 -38.84 -4.78
N GLY A 241 -15.53 -39.30 -4.82
CA GLY A 241 -14.36 -38.48 -5.13
C GLY A 241 -13.87 -37.62 -3.96
N ARG A 242 -14.43 -37.79 -2.77
CA ARG A 242 -14.02 -37.08 -1.54
C ARG A 242 -13.65 -38.09 -0.44
N SER A 243 -13.03 -37.58 0.61
CA SER A 243 -12.76 -38.29 1.86
C SER A 243 -13.27 -37.44 3.02
N TRP A 244 -13.43 -38.03 4.20
CA TRP A 244 -13.54 -37.23 5.40
C TRP A 244 -12.30 -36.37 5.60
N TYR A 245 -12.42 -35.26 6.33
CA TYR A 245 -11.33 -34.33 6.60
C TYR A 245 -10.17 -34.98 7.38
N ALA A 246 -10.49 -35.91 8.28
CA ALA A 246 -9.54 -36.56 9.17
C ALA A 246 -9.82 -38.10 9.27
N THR A 247 -8.93 -38.83 9.96
CA THR A 247 -9.08 -40.25 10.28
C THR A 247 -10.22 -40.44 11.30
N ALA A 248 -10.71 -41.72 11.43
CA ALA A 248 -11.76 -42.05 12.39
C ALA A 248 -11.38 -41.68 13.83
N LYS A 249 -10.14 -41.98 14.24
CA LYS A 249 -9.66 -41.59 15.58
C LYS A 249 -9.72 -40.06 15.80
N THR A 250 -9.23 -39.29 14.84
CA THR A 250 -9.28 -37.80 14.94
C THR A 250 -10.72 -37.28 14.96
N PHE A 251 -11.63 -37.95 14.25
CA PHE A 251 -13.06 -37.63 14.29
C PHE A 251 -13.65 -37.86 15.68
N GLU A 252 -13.36 -39.01 16.30
CA GLU A 252 -13.79 -39.33 17.67
C GLU A 252 -13.23 -38.33 18.69
N ASP A 253 -11.95 -37.97 18.58
CA ASP A 253 -11.33 -36.94 19.42
C ASP A 253 -12.03 -35.58 19.28
N LEU A 254 -12.35 -35.17 18.04
CA LEU A 254 -13.06 -33.92 17.76
C LEU A 254 -14.52 -33.97 18.24
N LEU A 255 -15.16 -35.12 18.16
CA LEU A 255 -16.52 -35.31 18.65
C LEU A 255 -16.56 -35.22 20.18
N ALA A 256 -15.61 -35.88 20.86
CA ALA A 256 -15.46 -35.81 22.31
C ALA A 256 -15.15 -34.39 22.81
N ASP A 257 -14.43 -33.57 22.02
CA ASP A 257 -14.14 -32.16 22.29
C ASP A 257 -15.27 -31.22 21.83
N ASP A 258 -16.47 -31.76 21.51
CA ASP A 258 -17.61 -30.98 21.01
C ASP A 258 -17.26 -30.03 19.84
N ARG A 259 -16.40 -30.50 18.94
CA ARG A 259 -15.96 -29.75 17.75
C ARG A 259 -16.65 -30.17 16.46
N ILE A 260 -17.50 -31.19 16.54
CA ILE A 260 -18.30 -31.65 15.40
C ILE A 260 -19.72 -31.18 15.55
N PHE A 261 -20.21 -30.49 14.53
CA PHE A 261 -21.60 -30.03 14.43
C PHE A 261 -22.32 -30.78 13.33
N PHE A 262 -23.51 -31.28 13.63
CA PHE A 262 -24.39 -31.93 12.68
C PHE A 262 -25.61 -31.01 12.39
N PRO A 263 -25.72 -30.40 11.19
CA PRO A 263 -26.89 -29.58 10.83
C PRO A 263 -28.14 -30.44 10.69
N ARG A 264 -29.28 -29.78 10.45
CA ARG A 264 -30.60 -30.44 10.26
C ARG A 264 -31.01 -31.34 11.45
N ASN A 265 -30.93 -30.80 12.65
CA ASN A 265 -31.25 -31.51 13.87
C ASN A 265 -30.54 -32.86 14.02
N GLY A 266 -29.29 -32.90 13.61
CA GLY A 266 -28.45 -34.08 13.78
C GLY A 266 -28.43 -35.06 12.61
N SER A 267 -29.12 -34.81 11.48
CA SER A 267 -29.16 -35.71 10.31
C SER A 267 -28.21 -35.27 9.17
N GLY A 268 -27.63 -34.06 9.22
CA GLY A 268 -26.79 -33.54 8.17
C GLY A 268 -25.34 -34.05 8.22
N SER A 269 -24.60 -33.89 7.11
CA SER A 269 -23.17 -34.17 7.05
C SER A 269 -22.40 -33.45 8.16
N PRO A 270 -21.42 -34.14 8.79
CA PRO A 270 -20.63 -33.53 9.86
C PRO A 270 -19.87 -32.30 9.37
N ARG A 271 -19.81 -31.30 10.24
CA ARG A 271 -19.07 -30.05 10.04
C ARG A 271 -18.19 -29.79 11.26
N ILE A 272 -17.03 -29.21 11.05
CA ILE A 272 -16.12 -28.86 12.14
C ILE A 272 -16.34 -27.42 12.60
N LYS A 273 -16.43 -27.21 13.93
CA LYS A 273 -16.43 -25.88 14.54
C LYS A 273 -15.05 -25.26 14.47
N LEU A 274 -14.96 -24.06 13.94
CA LEU A 274 -13.75 -23.23 13.85
C LEU A 274 -13.98 -21.95 14.68
N PHE A 275 -13.38 -21.88 15.86
CA PHE A 275 -13.48 -20.73 16.75
C PHE A 275 -12.67 -19.54 16.22
N ALA A 276 -13.02 -18.32 16.63
CA ALA A 276 -12.40 -17.08 16.17
C ALA A 276 -10.86 -17.14 16.21
N HIS A 277 -10.29 -17.58 17.32
CA HIS A 277 -8.83 -17.71 17.51
C HIS A 277 -8.15 -18.77 16.60
N GLN A 278 -8.93 -19.68 15.99
CA GLN A 278 -8.44 -20.74 15.08
C GLN A 278 -8.65 -20.39 13.62
N LEU A 279 -9.38 -19.32 13.34
CA LEU A 279 -9.65 -18.90 11.99
C LEU A 279 -8.38 -18.29 11.38
N ARG A 280 -7.84 -18.97 10.37
CA ARG A 280 -6.83 -18.34 9.51
C ARG A 280 -7.51 -17.17 8.79
N GLY A 281 -6.80 -16.05 8.66
CA GLY A 281 -7.25 -14.92 7.88
C GLY A 281 -7.55 -15.31 6.42
N LEU A 282 -8.21 -14.41 5.70
CA LEU A 282 -8.58 -14.62 4.30
C LEU A 282 -7.46 -14.18 3.38
N VAL A 283 -7.18 -14.99 2.36
CA VAL A 283 -6.31 -14.57 1.24
C VAL A 283 -7.04 -13.46 0.49
N PRO A 284 -6.41 -12.29 0.27
CA PRO A 284 -7.02 -11.21 -0.49
C PRO A 284 -7.41 -11.66 -1.90
N PHE A 285 -8.58 -11.24 -2.37
CA PHE A 285 -8.93 -11.31 -3.79
C PHE A 285 -8.15 -10.28 -4.59
N THR A 286 -8.12 -10.43 -5.91
CA THR A 286 -7.51 -9.46 -6.83
C THR A 286 -8.51 -8.44 -7.39
N VAL A 287 -9.77 -8.51 -6.99
CA VAL A 287 -10.80 -7.51 -7.33
C VAL A 287 -11.33 -6.93 -6.02
N TRP A 288 -11.18 -5.62 -5.85
CA TRP A 288 -11.61 -4.87 -4.67
C TRP A 288 -12.73 -3.92 -5.06
N GLY A 289 -13.91 -4.17 -4.51
CA GLY A 289 -15.10 -3.35 -4.76
C GLY A 289 -15.08 -2.03 -3.99
N ALA A 290 -15.89 -1.08 -4.43
CA ALA A 290 -16.09 0.19 -3.76
C ALA A 290 -16.54 0.03 -2.29
N ALA A 291 -17.37 -0.98 -2.01
CA ALA A 291 -17.82 -1.29 -0.66
C ALA A 291 -16.73 -1.86 0.25
N ASP A 292 -15.65 -2.39 -0.34
CA ASP A 292 -14.56 -3.01 0.41
C ASP A 292 -13.50 -2.00 0.86
N VAL A 293 -13.22 -0.98 0.02
CA VAL A 293 -12.05 -0.12 0.17
C VAL A 293 -12.31 1.35 -0.20
N GLY A 294 -13.59 1.75 -0.28
CA GLY A 294 -13.97 3.11 -0.64
C GLY A 294 -13.74 3.47 -2.11
N THR A 295 -14.09 4.70 -2.44
CA THR A 295 -14.02 5.30 -3.79
C THR A 295 -13.26 6.63 -3.78
N ASN A 296 -12.96 7.17 -4.97
CA ASN A 296 -12.43 8.54 -5.09
C ASN A 296 -13.39 9.58 -4.50
N ASP A 297 -14.72 9.37 -4.60
CA ASP A 297 -15.71 10.28 -4.06
C ASP A 297 -15.70 10.28 -2.53
N ASP A 298 -15.48 9.12 -1.90
CA ASP A 298 -15.31 9.02 -0.45
C ASP A 298 -14.03 9.74 0.00
N ALA A 299 -12.93 9.57 -0.72
CA ALA A 299 -11.68 10.26 -0.46
C ALA A 299 -11.80 11.79 -0.59
N LYS A 300 -12.52 12.28 -1.62
CA LYS A 300 -12.79 13.70 -1.79
C LYS A 300 -13.62 14.27 -0.64
N ARG A 301 -14.68 13.56 -0.24
CA ARG A 301 -15.53 13.95 0.88
C ARG A 301 -14.70 14.09 2.16
N HIS A 302 -13.87 13.11 2.47
CA HIS A 302 -12.98 13.15 3.63
C HIS A 302 -12.05 14.37 3.59
N LEU A 303 -11.42 14.67 2.45
CA LEU A 303 -10.57 15.87 2.33
C LEU A 303 -11.36 17.18 2.45
N MET A 304 -12.59 17.27 1.92
CA MET A 304 -13.45 18.43 2.07
C MET A 304 -13.85 18.66 3.54
N GLU A 305 -14.07 17.59 4.30
CA GLU A 305 -14.32 17.67 5.74
C GLU A 305 -13.09 18.14 6.52
N LEU A 306 -11.89 17.68 6.11
CA LEU A 306 -10.62 18.11 6.72
C LEU A 306 -10.26 19.56 6.38
N PHE A 307 -10.59 20.03 5.19
CA PHE A 307 -10.19 21.33 4.63
C PHE A 307 -11.37 22.06 3.98
N PRO A 308 -12.37 22.49 4.76
CA PRO A 308 -13.60 23.07 4.21
C PRO A 308 -13.38 24.35 3.40
N ASP A 309 -12.30 25.09 3.70
CA ASP A 309 -11.99 26.39 3.07
C ASP A 309 -10.93 26.29 1.96
N THR A 310 -10.52 25.07 1.57
CA THR A 310 -9.46 24.85 0.59
C THR A 310 -10.05 24.28 -0.71
N SER A 311 -9.44 24.62 -1.85
CA SER A 311 -9.80 23.99 -3.14
C SER A 311 -9.63 22.48 -3.06
N VAL A 312 -10.54 21.74 -3.68
CA VAL A 312 -10.52 20.26 -3.62
C VAL A 312 -9.30 19.70 -4.36
N PHE A 313 -8.61 18.75 -3.74
CA PHE A 313 -7.59 17.94 -4.42
C PHE A 313 -8.26 17.03 -5.46
N ASP A 314 -7.73 16.98 -6.69
CA ASP A 314 -8.47 16.39 -7.82
C ASP A 314 -8.67 14.87 -7.69
N THR A 315 -7.65 14.13 -7.27
CA THR A 315 -7.69 12.66 -7.28
C THR A 315 -7.10 12.01 -6.01
N PRO A 316 -7.65 12.30 -4.81
CA PRO A 316 -7.18 11.66 -3.60
C PRO A 316 -7.56 10.17 -3.61
N LYS A 317 -6.77 9.34 -2.92
CA LYS A 317 -7.12 7.94 -2.67
C LYS A 317 -7.81 7.79 -1.31
N PRO A 318 -8.78 6.87 -1.15
CA PRO A 318 -9.40 6.62 0.14
C PRO A 318 -8.42 5.93 1.10
N GLU A 319 -8.49 6.27 2.38
CA GLU A 319 -7.62 5.66 3.40
C GLU A 319 -7.89 4.15 3.55
N GLU A 320 -9.10 3.69 3.31
CA GLU A 320 -9.50 2.28 3.35
C GLU A 320 -8.76 1.43 2.30
N LEU A 321 -8.48 2.00 1.11
CA LEU A 321 -7.65 1.35 0.10
C LEU A 321 -6.22 1.19 0.60
N LEU A 322 -5.64 2.26 1.16
CA LEU A 322 -4.27 2.26 1.68
C LEU A 322 -4.17 1.40 2.93
N GLU A 323 -5.19 1.40 3.78
CA GLU A 323 -5.29 0.48 4.93
C GLU A 323 -5.12 -0.97 4.50
N ARG A 324 -5.89 -1.41 3.50
CA ARG A 324 -5.83 -2.78 2.99
C ARG A 324 -4.44 -3.12 2.43
N VAL A 325 -3.84 -2.22 1.63
CA VAL A 325 -2.48 -2.41 1.11
C VAL A 325 -1.46 -2.50 2.24
N ILE A 326 -1.48 -1.55 3.17
CA ILE A 326 -0.56 -1.46 4.30
C ILE A 326 -0.73 -2.66 5.24
N HIS A 327 -1.98 -3.05 5.53
CA HIS A 327 -2.28 -4.24 6.35
C HIS A 327 -1.69 -5.51 5.75
N ILE A 328 -1.93 -5.76 4.45
CA ILE A 328 -1.42 -6.96 3.77
C ILE A 328 0.10 -6.99 3.76
N ALA A 329 0.73 -5.85 3.51
CA ALA A 329 2.15 -5.76 3.21
C ALA A 329 3.04 -5.55 4.44
N THR A 330 2.52 -5.06 5.57
CA THR A 330 3.35 -4.59 6.69
C THR A 330 2.80 -4.95 8.07
N ASN A 331 3.69 -4.96 9.05
CA ASN A 331 3.37 -4.99 10.48
C ASN A 331 3.60 -3.61 11.13
N PRO A 332 3.09 -3.36 12.36
CA PRO A 332 3.40 -2.13 13.09
C PRO A 332 4.91 -1.84 13.13
N HIS A 333 5.27 -0.57 13.03
CA HIS A 333 6.65 -0.05 13.03
C HIS A 333 7.50 -0.38 11.80
N GLU A 334 7.00 -1.14 10.84
CA GLU A 334 7.69 -1.35 9.55
C GLU A 334 7.55 -0.12 8.65
N LEU A 335 8.54 0.07 7.74
CA LEU A 335 8.64 1.26 6.91
C LEU A 335 7.82 1.14 5.62
N VAL A 336 6.96 2.14 5.42
CA VAL A 336 6.19 2.40 4.19
C VAL A 336 6.81 3.60 3.47
N VAL A 337 7.03 3.49 2.17
CA VAL A 337 7.57 4.58 1.34
C VAL A 337 6.63 4.90 0.20
N ASP A 338 6.36 6.19 0.02
CA ASP A 338 5.58 6.76 -1.08
C ASP A 338 6.33 7.93 -1.71
N LEU A 339 6.66 7.83 -2.99
CA LEU A 339 7.44 8.85 -3.72
C LEU A 339 6.58 9.90 -4.43
N PHE A 340 5.24 9.78 -4.31
CA PHE A 340 4.27 10.65 -4.94
C PHE A 340 3.12 10.93 -3.97
N ALA A 341 3.42 11.67 -2.89
CA ALA A 341 2.53 11.83 -1.75
C ALA A 341 1.15 12.43 -2.10
N GLY A 342 1.10 13.35 -3.06
CA GLY A 342 -0.12 14.07 -3.39
C GLY A 342 -0.77 14.67 -2.13
N SER A 343 -1.99 14.26 -1.82
CA SER A 343 -2.68 14.70 -0.61
C SER A 343 -2.20 14.05 0.70
N GLY A 344 -1.19 13.18 0.66
CA GLY A 344 -0.61 12.54 1.85
C GLY A 344 -1.38 11.35 2.40
N THR A 345 -2.25 10.72 1.62
CA THR A 345 -3.12 9.62 2.11
C THR A 345 -2.33 8.41 2.60
N THR A 346 -1.28 8.00 1.87
CA THR A 346 -0.45 6.86 2.26
C THR A 346 0.19 7.06 3.63
N ALA A 347 0.79 8.24 3.84
CA ALA A 347 1.43 8.58 5.11
C ALA A 347 0.40 8.71 6.25
N ALA A 348 -0.79 9.31 5.99
CA ALA A 348 -1.87 9.41 6.95
C ALA A 348 -2.36 8.03 7.42
N ALA A 349 -2.66 7.14 6.49
CA ALA A 349 -3.08 5.77 6.80
C ALA A 349 -1.97 5.00 7.55
N ALA A 350 -0.72 5.06 7.08
CA ALA A 350 0.42 4.42 7.73
C ALA A 350 0.60 4.90 9.17
N HIS A 351 0.45 6.21 9.42
CA HIS A 351 0.58 6.81 10.75
C HIS A 351 -0.52 6.33 11.71
N LYS A 352 -1.80 6.39 11.30
CA LYS A 352 -2.95 5.86 12.06
C LYS A 352 -2.80 4.36 12.38
N MET A 353 -2.18 3.61 11.47
CA MET A 353 -1.88 2.17 11.65
C MET A 353 -0.59 1.91 12.43
N ARG A 354 0.10 2.92 12.95
CA ARG A 354 1.38 2.82 13.68
C ARG A 354 2.51 2.21 12.84
N ARG A 355 2.52 2.47 11.54
CA ARG A 355 3.66 2.18 10.66
C ARG A 355 4.54 3.41 10.59
N ARG A 356 5.83 3.18 10.37
CA ARG A 356 6.76 4.23 9.97
C ARG A 356 6.53 4.57 8.51
N TRP A 357 6.79 5.80 8.15
CA TRP A 357 6.63 6.21 6.77
C TRP A 357 7.64 7.27 6.34
N VAL A 358 7.96 7.22 5.05
CA VAL A 358 8.62 8.26 4.29
C VAL A 358 7.72 8.59 3.11
N THR A 359 7.37 9.85 2.96
CA THR A 359 6.58 10.31 1.83
C THR A 359 7.24 11.51 1.17
N VAL A 360 7.18 11.57 -0.15
CA VAL A 360 7.86 12.58 -0.96
C VAL A 360 6.85 13.30 -1.84
N GLU A 361 6.85 14.63 -1.81
CA GLU A 361 6.03 15.45 -2.71
C GLU A 361 6.91 16.53 -3.36
N ARG A 362 6.86 16.57 -4.68
CA ARG A 362 7.66 17.52 -5.46
C ARG A 362 7.04 18.91 -5.49
N ASN A 363 5.72 18.99 -5.55
CA ASN A 363 5.00 20.26 -5.63
C ASN A 363 4.88 20.87 -4.24
N THR A 364 5.65 21.93 -4.01
CA THR A 364 5.64 22.65 -2.72
C THR A 364 4.25 23.20 -2.39
N GLN A 365 3.47 23.64 -3.39
CA GLN A 365 2.12 24.14 -3.13
C GLN A 365 1.19 23.02 -2.65
N THR A 366 1.28 21.82 -3.26
CA THR A 366 0.55 20.63 -2.78
C THR A 366 0.93 20.26 -1.35
N VAL A 367 2.23 20.36 -1.01
CA VAL A 367 2.70 20.14 0.37
C VAL A 367 2.06 21.14 1.33
N LEU A 368 2.06 22.42 0.99
CA LEU A 368 1.54 23.48 1.85
C LEU A 368 0.01 23.45 2.02
N ASP A 369 -0.71 23.13 0.95
CA ASP A 369 -2.16 23.16 0.95
C ASP A 369 -2.79 21.88 1.49
N PHE A 370 -2.14 20.71 1.31
CA PHE A 370 -2.75 19.40 1.60
C PHE A 370 -1.86 18.49 2.42
N THR A 371 -0.66 18.11 1.92
CA THR A 371 0.12 17.02 2.49
C THR A 371 0.50 17.28 3.95
N LEU A 372 1.18 18.41 4.19
CA LEU A 372 1.64 18.78 5.54
C LEU A 372 0.49 19.08 6.50
N PRO A 373 -0.53 19.89 6.14
CA PRO A 373 -1.67 20.13 7.00
C PRO A 373 -2.43 18.87 7.38
N ARG A 374 -2.63 17.93 6.45
CA ARG A 374 -3.25 16.64 6.73
C ARG A 374 -2.45 15.85 7.76
N LEU A 375 -1.16 15.69 7.55
CA LEU A 375 -0.30 14.92 8.44
C LEU A 375 -0.22 15.55 9.84
N LEU A 376 -0.22 16.87 9.94
CA LEU A 376 -0.31 17.57 11.23
C LEU A 376 -1.63 17.30 11.96
N LYS A 377 -2.78 17.32 11.22
CA LYS A 377 -4.08 16.94 11.80
C LYS A 377 -4.10 15.51 12.29
N VAL A 378 -3.52 14.57 11.54
CA VAL A 378 -3.40 13.16 11.96
C VAL A 378 -2.57 13.05 13.24
N VAL A 379 -1.40 13.69 13.30
CA VAL A 379 -0.54 13.69 14.50
C VAL A 379 -1.26 14.29 15.72
N ARG A 380 -2.06 15.32 15.52
CA ARG A 380 -2.82 15.98 16.61
C ARG A 380 -4.11 15.23 17.02
N GLY A 381 -4.53 14.21 16.25
CA GLY A 381 -5.81 13.53 16.46
C GLY A 381 -7.02 14.34 16.01
N GLU A 382 -6.81 15.33 15.15
CA GLU A 382 -7.85 16.22 14.61
C GLU A 382 -8.51 15.69 13.34
N ASP A 383 -8.00 14.56 12.79
CA ASP A 383 -8.62 13.84 11.68
C ASP A 383 -9.55 12.75 12.20
N SER A 384 -10.86 13.03 12.18
CA SER A 384 -11.89 12.08 12.64
C SER A 384 -12.40 11.13 11.53
N GLY A 385 -12.01 11.36 10.27
CA GLY A 385 -12.47 10.62 9.10
C GLY A 385 -11.61 9.41 8.73
N GLY A 386 -11.90 8.81 7.56
CA GLY A 386 -11.19 7.66 7.03
C GLY A 386 -11.14 6.49 8.03
N ILE A 387 -9.97 5.91 8.22
CA ILE A 387 -9.76 4.75 9.09
C ILE A 387 -9.60 5.08 10.57
N THR A 388 -9.77 6.34 10.98
CA THR A 388 -9.58 6.80 12.38
C THR A 388 -10.39 5.97 13.36
N GLY A 389 -11.68 5.76 13.09
CA GLY A 389 -12.56 4.95 13.95
C GLY A 389 -12.13 3.50 14.04
N GLN A 390 -11.71 2.89 12.93
CA GLN A 390 -11.26 1.51 12.86
C GLN A 390 -10.02 1.24 13.75
N PHE A 391 -9.10 2.21 13.81
CA PHE A 391 -7.87 2.09 14.61
C PHE A 391 -7.96 2.80 15.96
N SER A 392 -9.11 3.37 16.32
CA SER A 392 -9.30 4.18 17.53
C SER A 392 -8.17 5.21 17.68
N TRP A 393 -7.82 5.88 16.58
CA TRP A 393 -6.73 6.83 16.55
C TRP A 393 -7.11 8.14 17.25
N THR A 394 -6.32 8.56 18.22
CA THR A 394 -6.55 9.76 19.01
C THR A 394 -5.39 10.77 18.92
N GLY A 395 -4.48 10.55 17.96
CA GLY A 395 -3.29 11.37 17.79
C GLY A 395 -2.04 10.76 18.43
N GLY A 396 -0.93 11.46 18.24
CA GLY A 396 0.39 11.09 18.74
C GLY A 396 1.42 10.88 17.65
N GLY A 397 2.66 10.65 18.07
CA GLY A 397 3.81 10.55 17.17
C GLY A 397 4.34 11.91 16.73
N SER A 398 5.24 11.89 15.76
CA SER A 398 5.87 13.10 15.20
C SER A 398 6.21 12.88 13.73
N LEU A 399 6.50 13.96 13.03
CA LEU A 399 7.03 13.94 11.67
C LEU A 399 8.16 14.97 11.55
N GLU A 400 9.09 14.70 10.66
CA GLU A 400 10.14 15.61 10.23
C GLU A 400 9.85 16.06 8.80
N VAL A 401 10.15 17.31 8.48
CA VAL A 401 10.04 17.84 7.13
C VAL A 401 11.43 18.16 6.61
N LEU A 402 11.78 17.56 5.48
CA LEU A 402 13.06 17.79 4.81
C LEU A 402 12.82 18.45 3.45
N HIS A 403 13.75 19.28 3.04
CA HIS A 403 13.79 19.86 1.70
C HIS A 403 14.99 19.30 0.95
N VAL A 404 14.77 18.81 -0.26
CA VAL A 404 15.82 18.35 -1.17
C VAL A 404 15.83 19.26 -2.38
N ALA A 405 16.93 19.99 -2.55
CA ALA A 405 17.13 20.84 -3.72
C ALA A 405 17.47 19.98 -4.96
N PRO A 406 17.02 20.37 -6.15
CA PRO A 406 17.43 19.72 -7.39
C PRO A 406 18.96 19.72 -7.54
N ARG A 407 19.52 18.63 -8.01
CA ARG A 407 20.98 18.45 -8.17
C ARG A 407 21.62 19.37 -9.21
N PHE A 408 20.82 19.86 -10.16
CA PHE A 408 21.24 20.75 -11.25
C PHE A 408 20.65 22.14 -11.05
N GLY A 409 21.48 23.06 -10.54
CA GLY A 409 21.13 24.46 -10.30
C GLY A 409 21.52 24.87 -8.89
N ALA A 410 22.69 25.38 -8.73
CA ALA A 410 23.30 26.22 -7.69
C ALA A 410 23.07 25.97 -6.17
N LEU A 411 22.28 25.02 -5.71
CA LEU A 411 22.19 24.69 -4.27
C LEU A 411 21.99 23.18 -4.09
N THR A 412 23.06 22.49 -3.72
CA THR A 412 23.02 21.08 -3.29
C THR A 412 22.99 21.01 -1.77
N GLY A 413 21.85 20.69 -1.19
CA GLY A 413 21.75 20.49 0.25
C GLY A 413 20.36 20.02 0.70
N ILE A 414 20.31 19.30 1.82
CA ILE A 414 19.07 19.07 2.57
C ILE A 414 18.99 20.14 3.66
N HIS A 415 17.93 20.91 3.67
CA HIS A 415 17.60 21.78 4.78
C HIS A 415 16.54 21.13 5.67
N ARG A 416 16.79 21.12 6.97
CA ARG A 416 15.84 20.67 7.98
C ARG A 416 15.03 21.86 8.50
N SER A 417 13.72 21.77 8.37
CA SER A 417 12.82 22.61 9.16
C SER A 417 12.27 21.77 10.29
N SER A 418 12.73 21.99 11.52
CA SER A 418 12.19 21.28 12.68
C SER A 418 10.83 21.90 13.02
N ALA A 419 9.76 21.20 12.65
CA ALA A 419 8.43 21.48 13.16
C ALA A 419 8.33 20.94 14.59
N PHE A 420 9.00 21.59 15.52
CA PHE A 420 8.69 21.43 16.94
C PHE A 420 7.26 21.97 17.17
N MET A 421 6.49 21.32 18.00
CA MET A 421 5.11 21.64 18.38
C MET A 421 4.93 23.10 18.83
N GLY A 422 4.97 24.02 17.88
CA GLY A 422 4.79 25.46 18.08
C GLY A 422 4.28 26.07 16.76
N SER A 423 2.99 26.25 16.69
CA SER A 423 2.23 27.00 15.69
C SER A 423 2.59 26.74 14.20
N ALA A 424 1.70 26.04 13.50
CA ALA A 424 1.71 25.90 12.03
C ALA A 424 1.91 27.23 11.26
N GLY A 425 1.64 28.39 11.90
CA GLY A 425 1.85 29.71 11.36
C GLY A 425 3.31 30.07 11.07
N THR A 426 4.27 29.55 11.82
CA THR A 426 5.69 29.92 11.66
C THR A 426 6.32 29.22 10.46
N LEU A 427 5.97 27.95 10.19
CA LEU A 427 6.46 27.22 9.01
C LEU A 427 5.88 27.77 7.71
N LEU A 428 4.60 28.15 7.69
CA LEU A 428 3.97 28.78 6.54
C LEU A 428 4.54 30.17 6.23
N SER A 429 4.99 30.92 7.25
CA SER A 429 5.61 32.23 7.06
C SER A 429 7.02 32.12 6.46
N THR A 430 7.81 31.11 6.83
CA THR A 430 9.17 30.90 6.31
C THR A 430 9.13 30.50 4.83
N ALA A 431 8.26 29.55 4.45
CA ALA A 431 8.11 29.14 3.06
C ALA A 431 7.56 30.25 2.14
N ARG A 432 6.63 31.10 2.65
CA ARG A 432 6.11 32.26 1.88
C ARG A 432 7.14 33.38 1.71
N ASN A 433 8.03 33.58 2.68
CA ASN A 433 9.07 34.59 2.57
C ASN A 433 10.18 34.19 1.57
N GLU A 434 10.51 32.90 1.46
CA GLU A 434 11.46 32.42 0.47
C GLU A 434 10.93 32.54 -0.97
N GLN A 435 9.63 32.34 -1.20
CA GLN A 435 9.02 32.58 -2.52
C GLN A 435 8.99 34.07 -2.93
N ARG A 436 8.98 35.00 -1.96
CA ARG A 436 9.08 36.43 -2.26
C ARG A 436 10.52 36.94 -2.50
N ALA A 437 11.52 36.18 -2.07
CA ALA A 437 12.92 36.54 -2.26
C ALA A 437 13.51 36.05 -3.60
N THR A 438 12.79 35.16 -4.32
CA THR A 438 13.23 34.56 -5.60
C THR A 438 12.35 34.96 -6.79
N GLY A 439 11.44 35.94 -6.61
CA GLY A 439 10.62 36.51 -7.68
C GLY A 439 11.11 37.87 -8.16
#